data_29c1f1b73247276b81d56de153d9c032
#
_entry.id   29c1f1b73247276b81d56de153d9c032
#
_cell.length_a   1.000
_cell.length_b   1.000
_cell.length_c   1.000
_cell.angle_alpha   90.00
_cell.angle_beta   90.00
_cell.angle_gamma   90.00
#
_symmetry.space_group_name_H-M   'P 1'
#
loop_
_entity.id
_entity.type
_entity.pdbx_description
1 polymer ?
#
loop_
_entity_poly.entity_id
_entity_poly.type
_entity_poly.pdbx_seq_one_letter_code
_entity_poly.pdbx_strand_id
1 'polypeptide(L)'
;MAELHLRGWLVSGDGVAIQPVKGRSWGDVIAEEVAKFLNGTWSDYGLGGMCAVHPHCRLRIWYSDFDGTLEEVMEQFDMKLYGGKVESEYHQTGYSEYTSTGIDVDNFTIGGHDLEMELSSHIGEFCHFILETDIE
;
A
#
# COMPACT_ATOMS: atom_id res chain seq x y z
N MET A 1 1.16 -10.23 17.48
CA MET A 1 1.39 -9.00 16.68
C MET A 1 2.19 -9.35 15.44
N ALA A 2 1.79 -8.82 14.30
CA ALA A 2 2.49 -9.01 13.04
C ALA A 2 2.84 -7.64 12.43
N GLU A 3 3.87 -7.62 11.61
CA GLU A 3 4.35 -6.39 11.00
C GLU A 3 4.63 -6.60 9.53
N LEU A 4 4.15 -5.68 8.69
CA LEU A 4 4.46 -5.63 7.27
C LEU A 4 5.34 -4.40 7.02
N HIS A 5 6.53 -4.62 6.49
CA HIS A 5 7.43 -3.53 6.14
C HIS A 5 7.63 -3.51 4.61
N LEU A 6 7.13 -2.45 3.98
CA LEU A 6 7.35 -2.20 2.55
C LEU A 6 8.30 -1.04 2.41
N ARG A 7 9.22 -1.14 1.46
CA ARG A 7 10.15 -0.03 1.16
C ARG A 7 10.40 0.04 -0.34
N GLY A 8 10.54 1.24 -0.85
CA GLY A 8 10.86 1.46 -2.25
C GLY A 8 10.36 2.82 -2.74
N TRP A 9 10.49 3.04 -4.04
CA TRP A 9 10.02 4.26 -4.69
C TRP A 9 8.54 4.15 -5.02
N LEU A 10 7.79 5.19 -4.70
CA LEU A 10 6.35 5.23 -5.00
C LEU A 10 6.14 5.58 -6.47
N VAL A 11 5.31 4.81 -7.12
CA VAL A 11 4.99 5.01 -8.54
C VAL A 11 3.49 4.91 -8.75
N SER A 12 3.01 5.63 -9.75
CA SER A 12 1.61 5.58 -10.16
C SER A 12 1.42 4.49 -11.21
N GLY A 13 0.34 3.74 -11.07
CA GLY A 13 -0.02 2.69 -12.02
C GLY A 13 -1.47 2.31 -11.77
N ASP A 14 -1.74 1.02 -11.64
CA ASP A 14 -3.05 0.52 -11.26
C ASP A 14 -3.18 0.56 -9.74
N GLY A 15 -3.25 1.79 -9.19
CA GLY A 15 -3.09 2.05 -7.78
C GLY A 15 -1.67 2.50 -7.48
N VAL A 16 -1.39 2.93 -6.26
CA VAL A 16 -0.04 3.32 -5.87
C VAL A 16 0.79 2.07 -5.61
N ALA A 17 1.90 1.96 -6.30
CA ALA A 17 2.82 0.84 -6.20
C ALA A 17 4.15 1.27 -5.62
N ILE A 18 4.90 0.31 -5.10
CA ILE A 18 6.21 0.52 -4.53
C ILE A 18 7.20 -0.39 -5.23
N GLN A 19 8.35 0.15 -5.62
CA GLN A 19 9.34 -0.60 -6.37
C GLN A 19 10.76 -0.28 -5.92
N PRO A 20 11.70 -1.23 -6.09
CA PRO A 20 13.07 -1.03 -5.60
C PRO A 20 13.90 -0.06 -6.44
N VAL A 21 13.52 0.19 -7.68
CA VAL A 21 14.29 1.00 -8.62
C VAL A 21 13.49 2.20 -9.07
N LYS A 22 14.06 3.39 -8.95
CA LYS A 22 13.41 4.64 -9.35
C LYS A 22 13.16 4.66 -10.85
N GLY A 23 11.98 5.16 -11.25
CA GLY A 23 11.66 5.40 -12.66
C GLY A 23 11.09 4.20 -13.41
N ARG A 24 10.97 3.05 -12.80
CA ARG A 24 10.27 1.91 -13.40
C ARG A 24 8.79 1.97 -13.04
N SER A 25 7.95 1.36 -13.87
CA SER A 25 6.50 1.40 -13.68
C SER A 25 5.91 0.03 -13.34
N TRP A 26 6.71 -0.84 -12.73
CA TRP A 26 6.21 -2.14 -12.31
C TRP A 26 6.69 -2.40 -10.88
N GLY A 27 5.77 -2.39 -9.98
CA GLY A 27 6.04 -2.62 -8.58
C GLY A 27 4.83 -3.26 -7.93
N ASP A 28 4.95 -3.55 -6.66
CA ASP A 28 3.86 -4.15 -5.90
C ASP A 28 2.86 -3.07 -5.50
N VAL A 29 1.59 -3.29 -5.82
CA VAL A 29 0.51 -2.39 -5.39
C VAL A 29 0.39 -2.50 -3.88
N ILE A 30 0.50 -1.37 -3.18
CA ILE A 30 0.53 -1.36 -1.72
C ILE A 30 -0.77 -1.91 -1.13
N ALA A 31 -1.92 -1.54 -1.68
CA ALA A 31 -3.21 -2.05 -1.21
C ALA A 31 -3.30 -3.58 -1.32
N GLU A 32 -2.75 -4.14 -2.40
CA GLU A 32 -2.70 -5.59 -2.58
C GLU A 32 -1.81 -6.26 -1.54
N GLU A 33 -0.63 -5.70 -1.29
CA GLU A 33 0.29 -6.25 -0.30
C GLU A 33 -0.30 -6.20 1.11
N VAL A 34 -1.01 -5.13 1.44
CA VAL A 34 -1.69 -5.01 2.73
C VAL A 34 -2.82 -6.04 2.84
N ALA A 35 -3.60 -6.24 1.78
CA ALA A 35 -4.68 -7.23 1.79
C ALA A 35 -4.14 -8.65 1.99
N LYS A 36 -3.05 -8.99 1.33
CA LYS A 36 -2.40 -10.30 1.50
C LYS A 36 -1.88 -10.48 2.91
N PHE A 37 -1.26 -9.46 3.46
CA PHE A 37 -0.73 -9.47 4.82
C PHE A 37 -1.83 -9.69 5.86
N LEU A 38 -2.99 -9.09 5.65
CA LEU A 38 -4.12 -9.20 6.55
C LEU A 38 -4.97 -10.46 6.32
N ASN A 39 -4.48 -11.39 5.51
CA ASN A 39 -5.18 -12.62 5.14
C ASN A 39 -6.51 -12.34 4.43
N GLY A 40 -6.46 -11.43 3.45
CA GLY A 40 -7.62 -11.10 2.64
C GLY A 40 -8.14 -12.30 1.85
N THR A 41 -9.42 -12.29 1.56
CA THR A 41 -10.07 -13.35 0.80
C THR A 41 -10.43 -12.85 -0.60
N TRP A 42 -10.21 -13.70 -1.60
CA TRP A 42 -10.65 -13.41 -2.95
C TRP A 42 -12.17 -13.42 -2.99
N SER A 43 -12.74 -12.45 -3.68
CA SER A 43 -14.15 -12.41 -3.96
C SER A 43 -14.36 -12.49 -5.46
N ASP A 44 -15.50 -13.03 -5.87
CA ASP A 44 -15.82 -13.21 -7.29
C ASP A 44 -16.54 -11.99 -7.86
N TYR A 45 -15.79 -10.93 -8.09
CA TYR A 45 -16.31 -9.78 -8.82
C TYR A 45 -15.91 -9.90 -10.28
N GLY A 46 -16.52 -10.82 -10.99
CA GLY A 46 -16.22 -11.00 -12.41
C GLY A 46 -14.81 -11.46 -12.69
N LEU A 47 -13.82 -10.64 -12.44
CA LEU A 47 -12.42 -10.95 -12.70
C LEU A 47 -11.64 -11.28 -11.44
N GLY A 48 -12.31 -11.25 -10.29
CA GLY A 48 -11.67 -11.52 -9.01
C GLY A 48 -11.21 -10.27 -8.29
N GLY A 49 -11.21 -10.34 -6.99
CA GLY A 49 -10.76 -9.26 -6.14
C GLY A 49 -10.43 -9.78 -4.75
N MET A 50 -9.92 -8.90 -3.92
CA MET A 50 -9.55 -9.23 -2.57
C MET A 50 -9.99 -8.13 -1.63
N CYS A 51 -10.53 -8.53 -0.48
CA CYS A 51 -10.98 -7.61 0.55
C CYS A 51 -10.41 -8.08 1.89
N ALA A 52 -9.81 -7.17 2.63
CA ALA A 52 -9.27 -7.46 3.95
C ALA A 52 -9.61 -6.33 4.91
N VAL A 53 -9.96 -6.69 6.13
CA VAL A 53 -10.28 -5.74 7.20
C VAL A 53 -9.61 -6.21 8.48
N HIS A 54 -8.97 -5.29 9.18
CA HIS A 54 -8.42 -5.58 10.51
C HIS A 54 -8.71 -4.39 11.44
N PRO A 55 -9.30 -4.64 12.62
CA PRO A 55 -9.83 -3.54 13.45
C PRO A 55 -8.76 -2.74 14.20
N HIS A 56 -7.60 -3.32 14.51
CA HIS A 56 -6.61 -2.69 15.37
C HIS A 56 -5.22 -2.71 14.74
N CYS A 57 -4.92 -1.65 14.00
CA CYS A 57 -3.64 -1.49 13.32
C CYS A 57 -2.98 -0.16 13.66
N ARG A 58 -1.67 -0.14 13.47
CA ARG A 58 -0.89 1.09 13.52
C ARG A 58 -0.03 1.15 12.28
N LEU A 59 -0.04 2.29 11.60
CA LEU A 59 0.74 2.52 10.39
C LEU A 59 1.74 3.63 10.62
N ARG A 60 2.99 3.37 10.30
CA ARG A 60 4.05 4.37 10.33
C ARG A 60 4.61 4.52 8.93
N ILE A 61 4.68 5.75 8.43
CA ILE A 61 5.16 6.05 7.09
C ILE A 61 6.24 7.12 7.15
N TRP A 62 7.34 6.90 6.42
CA TRP A 62 8.36 7.91 6.19
C TRP A 62 8.53 8.09 4.69
N TYR A 63 8.68 9.33 4.26
CA TYR A 63 8.98 9.67 2.86
C TYR A 63 10.34 10.35 2.81
N SER A 64 11.15 10.01 1.82
CA SER A 64 12.47 10.60 1.64
C SER A 64 12.76 10.84 0.17
N ASP A 65 13.83 11.59 -0.10
CA ASP A 65 14.29 11.88 -1.45
C ASP A 65 15.46 10.98 -1.86
N PHE A 66 15.81 10.00 -1.03
CA PHE A 66 16.89 9.08 -1.31
C PHE A 66 16.55 7.66 -0.84
N ASP A 67 17.20 6.68 -1.45
CA ASP A 67 17.07 5.27 -1.07
C ASP A 67 17.96 4.99 0.15
N GLY A 68 17.40 5.20 1.34
CA GLY A 68 18.12 5.00 2.59
C GLY A 68 17.55 3.85 3.41
N THR A 69 18.30 3.47 4.43
CA THR A 69 17.78 2.52 5.43
C THR A 69 16.74 3.22 6.29
N LEU A 70 15.93 2.44 6.98
CA LEU A 70 14.93 3.01 7.88
C LEU A 70 15.58 3.92 8.93
N GLU A 71 16.72 3.53 9.48
CA GLU A 71 17.43 4.32 10.48
C GLU A 71 17.88 5.66 9.94
N GLU A 72 18.43 5.68 8.72
CA GLU A 72 18.85 6.94 8.07
C GLU A 72 17.67 7.86 7.82
N VAL A 73 16.54 7.30 7.38
CA VAL A 73 15.36 8.09 7.10
C VAL A 73 14.74 8.61 8.39
N MET A 74 14.69 7.82 9.44
CA MET A 74 14.17 8.24 10.75
C MET A 74 14.91 9.42 11.34
N GLU A 75 16.22 9.55 11.07
CA GLU A 75 17.02 10.65 11.57
C GLU A 75 16.73 11.97 10.88
N GLN A 76 16.27 11.93 9.64
CA GLN A 76 16.17 13.13 8.78
C GLN A 76 14.74 13.53 8.44
N PHE A 77 13.79 12.64 8.55
CA PHE A 77 12.41 12.87 8.11
C PHE A 77 11.41 12.52 9.21
N ASP A 78 10.31 13.26 9.23
CA ASP A 78 9.27 13.05 10.22
C ASP A 78 8.40 11.85 9.85
N MET A 79 8.03 11.09 10.87
CA MET A 79 7.11 9.97 10.74
C MET A 79 5.67 10.45 10.67
N LYS A 80 4.90 9.86 9.76
CA LYS A 80 3.45 10.00 9.76
C LYS A 80 2.86 8.78 10.43
N LEU A 81 2.01 8.99 11.42
CA LEU A 81 1.42 7.93 12.23
C LEU A 81 -0.09 7.91 12.05
N TYR A 82 -0.62 6.73 11.75
CA TYR A 82 -2.05 6.51 11.64
C TYR A 82 -2.42 5.28 12.47
N GLY A 83 -3.63 5.27 13.00
CA GLY A 83 -4.12 4.12 13.77
C GLY A 83 -5.60 3.89 13.57
N GLY A 84 -6.01 2.65 13.79
CA GLY A 84 -7.41 2.27 13.74
C GLY A 84 -7.66 1.07 12.83
N LYS A 85 -8.91 0.98 12.33
CA LYS A 85 -9.32 -0.09 11.44
C LYS A 85 -8.73 0.12 10.05
N VAL A 86 -8.07 -0.91 9.53
CA VAL A 86 -7.59 -0.92 8.15
C VAL A 86 -8.58 -1.67 7.28
N GLU A 87 -8.93 -1.06 6.16
CA GLU A 87 -9.70 -1.70 5.10
C GLU A 87 -8.90 -1.60 3.82
N SER A 88 -8.70 -2.74 3.15
CA SER A 88 -8.01 -2.78 1.87
C SER A 88 -8.82 -3.63 0.91
N GLU A 89 -9.28 -3.02 -0.18
CA GLU A 89 -10.15 -3.65 -1.14
C GLU A 89 -9.70 -3.27 -2.54
N TYR A 90 -9.51 -4.29 -3.38
CA TYR A 90 -9.15 -4.07 -4.76
C TYR A 90 -9.72 -5.18 -5.63
N HIS A 91 -9.83 -4.91 -6.93
CA HIS A 91 -10.24 -5.91 -7.89
C HIS A 91 -9.45 -5.79 -9.19
N GLN A 92 -9.37 -6.89 -9.92
CA GLN A 92 -8.72 -6.91 -11.21
C GLN A 92 -9.69 -6.47 -12.29
N THR A 93 -9.18 -5.70 -13.27
CA THR A 93 -9.91 -5.28 -14.45
C THR A 93 -9.20 -5.79 -15.68
N GLY A 94 -9.95 -6.14 -16.70
CA GLY A 94 -9.42 -6.63 -17.96
C GLY A 94 -10.53 -7.36 -18.71
N TYR A 95 -10.69 -7.07 -19.97
CA TYR A 95 -11.91 -7.48 -20.66
C TYR A 95 -11.70 -8.32 -21.88
N SER A 96 -10.51 -8.42 -22.37
CA SER A 96 -10.24 -9.20 -23.56
C SER A 96 -8.81 -9.67 -23.56
N GLU A 97 -8.56 -10.60 -24.45
CA GLU A 97 -7.23 -11.15 -24.71
C GLU A 97 -6.24 -10.10 -25.21
N TYR A 98 -6.72 -8.94 -25.63
CA TYR A 98 -5.88 -7.87 -26.17
C TYR A 98 -5.61 -6.74 -25.17
N THR A 99 -6.27 -6.74 -24.04
CA THR A 99 -6.05 -5.71 -23.03
C THR A 99 -5.28 -6.26 -21.86
N SER A 100 -4.36 -5.46 -21.35
CA SER A 100 -3.66 -5.81 -20.13
C SER A 100 -4.63 -5.77 -18.95
N THR A 101 -4.42 -6.66 -17.99
CA THR A 101 -5.17 -6.67 -16.76
C THR A 101 -4.68 -5.55 -15.85
N GLY A 102 -5.59 -4.76 -15.33
CA GLY A 102 -5.28 -3.72 -14.36
C GLY A 102 -5.81 -4.07 -12.99
N ILE A 103 -5.49 -3.25 -12.02
CA ILE A 103 -6.00 -3.36 -10.66
C ILE A 103 -6.64 -2.02 -10.29
N ASP A 104 -7.92 -2.08 -9.92
CA ASP A 104 -8.62 -0.93 -9.36
C ASP A 104 -8.66 -1.08 -7.85
N VAL A 105 -8.23 -0.03 -7.15
CA VAL A 105 -8.28 0.01 -5.70
C VAL A 105 -9.59 0.70 -5.31
N ASP A 106 -10.51 -0.06 -4.73
CA ASP A 106 -11.82 0.45 -4.36
C ASP A 106 -11.80 1.15 -3.01
N ASN A 107 -11.01 0.64 -2.09
CA ASN A 107 -10.94 1.20 -0.75
C ASN A 107 -9.60 0.83 -0.12
N PHE A 108 -8.89 1.82 0.39
CA PHE A 108 -7.66 1.59 1.13
C PHE A 108 -7.55 2.67 2.19
N THR A 109 -8.01 2.36 3.39
CA THR A 109 -8.12 3.34 4.48
C THR A 109 -7.57 2.77 5.78
N ILE A 110 -7.17 3.67 6.67
CA ILE A 110 -6.88 3.36 8.06
C ILE A 110 -7.56 4.41 8.95
N GLY A 111 -8.42 3.95 9.87
CA GLY A 111 -9.16 4.85 10.73
C GLY A 111 -10.00 5.87 9.97
N GLY A 112 -10.45 5.53 8.76
CA GLY A 112 -11.19 6.43 7.88
C GLY A 112 -10.34 7.34 7.02
N HIS A 113 -9.01 7.32 7.19
CA HIS A 113 -8.10 8.12 6.38
C HIS A 113 -7.77 7.41 5.07
N ASP A 114 -7.93 8.10 3.95
CA ASP A 114 -7.70 7.55 2.61
C ASP A 114 -6.20 7.43 2.33
N LEU A 115 -5.68 6.20 2.38
CA LEU A 115 -4.25 5.93 2.16
C LEU A 115 -3.88 5.99 0.68
N GLU A 116 -4.80 5.70 -0.22
CA GLU A 116 -4.53 5.82 -1.65
C GLU A 116 -4.25 7.27 -2.02
N MET A 117 -5.04 8.19 -1.49
CA MET A 117 -4.83 9.62 -1.69
C MET A 117 -3.55 10.10 -1.00
N GLU A 118 -3.30 9.65 0.21
CA GLU A 118 -2.09 10.00 0.97
C GLU A 118 -0.84 9.59 0.18
N LEU A 119 -0.77 8.34 -0.25
CA LEU A 119 0.40 7.82 -0.95
C LEU A 119 0.55 8.42 -2.35
N SER A 120 -0.56 8.68 -3.05
CA SER A 120 -0.49 9.25 -4.40
C SER A 120 0.07 10.66 -4.42
N SER A 121 -0.05 11.40 -3.33
CA SER A 121 0.53 12.74 -3.23
C SER A 121 2.05 12.73 -3.05
N HIS A 122 2.64 11.55 -2.84
CA HIS A 122 4.08 11.36 -2.65
C HIS A 122 4.72 10.53 -3.76
N ILE A 123 4.08 10.43 -4.92
CA ILE A 123 4.65 9.72 -6.08
C ILE A 123 6.00 10.33 -6.43
N GLY A 124 7.00 9.49 -6.62
CA GLY A 124 8.36 9.90 -6.93
C GLY A 124 9.28 9.95 -5.71
N GLU A 125 8.73 9.81 -4.51
CA GLU A 125 9.51 9.77 -3.27
C GLU A 125 9.79 8.33 -2.85
N PHE A 126 10.83 8.15 -2.05
CA PHE A 126 11.15 6.86 -1.45
C PHE A 126 10.34 6.70 -0.16
N CYS A 127 9.74 5.55 0.02
CA CYS A 127 8.81 5.31 1.13
C CYS A 127 9.23 4.12 1.98
N HIS A 128 9.14 4.29 3.29
CA HIS A 128 9.14 3.19 4.26
C HIS A 128 7.73 3.13 4.84
N PHE A 129 7.08 2.00 4.70
CA PHE A 129 5.69 1.79 5.10
C PHE A 129 5.66 0.59 6.05
N ILE A 130 5.32 0.83 7.30
CA ILE A 130 5.30 -0.20 8.34
C ILE A 130 3.91 -0.30 8.94
N LEU A 131 3.25 -1.41 8.68
CA LEU A 131 1.92 -1.70 9.22
C LEU A 131 2.02 -2.78 10.28
N GLU A 132 1.52 -2.47 11.47
CA GLU A 132 1.49 -3.40 12.61
C GLU A 132 0.04 -3.74 12.95
N THR A 133 -0.21 -5.02 13.25
CA THR A 133 -1.55 -5.48 13.63
C THR A 133 -1.63 -5.76 15.12
N ASP A 134 -2.86 -5.86 15.63
CA ASP A 134 -3.16 -6.20 17.02
C ASP A 134 -2.57 -5.22 18.04
N ILE A 135 -2.60 -3.96 17.67
CA ILE A 135 -2.18 -2.86 18.53
C ILE A 135 -3.36 -2.47 19.44
N GLU A 136 -3.10 -2.42 20.72
CA GLU A 136 -4.09 -2.03 21.73
C GLU A 136 -3.91 -0.58 22.20
#